data_242096dd847502e7cae2c56a0001fd38
#
_entry.id   242096dd847502e7cae2c56a0001fd38
#
_cell.length_a   1.000
_cell.length_b   1.000
_cell.length_c   1.000
_cell.angle_alpha   90.00
_cell.angle_beta   90.00
_cell.angle_gamma   90.00
#
_symmetry.space_group_name_H-M   'P 1'
#
loop_
_entity.id
_entity.type
_entity.pdbx_description
1 polymer ?
#
loop_
_entity_poly.entity_id
_entity_poly.type
_entity_poly.pdbx_seq_one_letter_code
_entity_poly.pdbx_strand_id
1 'polypeptide(L)'
;MVKVAVMLAQGFEEIEALTVVDVLRRANITCDMVGFEEQVTGSHAIQVRADRVFDGDLSDYDMVVLPGGMPGSAHLRDNQALIQELQSFEQEGKKLAAICAAPIALNQAGLLKNKQYTCYDGVQEQILDG
;
A
#
# COMPACT_ATOMS: atom_id res chain seq x y z
N MET A 1 -5.32 19.63 5.84
CA MET A 1 -5.72 18.35 6.48
C MET A 1 -5.01 17.20 5.80
N VAL A 2 -4.37 16.35 6.59
CA VAL A 2 -3.68 15.18 6.06
C VAL A 2 -4.69 14.12 5.66
N LYS A 3 -4.47 13.52 4.50
CA LYS A 3 -5.35 12.50 3.94
C LYS A 3 -4.51 11.29 3.52
N VAL A 4 -4.87 10.11 4.03
CA VAL A 4 -4.10 8.88 3.85
C VAL A 4 -4.91 7.86 3.07
N ALA A 5 -4.28 7.21 2.09
CA ALA A 5 -4.86 6.08 1.36
C ALA A 5 -4.16 4.80 1.79
N VAL A 6 -4.94 3.81 2.22
CA VAL A 6 -4.44 2.45 2.46
C VAL A 6 -4.90 1.59 1.29
N MET A 7 -3.95 1.06 0.53
CA MET A 7 -4.26 0.29 -0.68
C MET A 7 -4.66 -1.13 -0.32
N LEU A 8 -5.76 -1.59 -0.89
CA LEU A 8 -6.27 -2.94 -0.66
C LEU A 8 -6.33 -3.72 -1.97
N ALA A 9 -5.56 -4.78 -2.06
CA ALA A 9 -5.61 -5.73 -3.16
C ALA A 9 -6.07 -7.09 -2.63
N GLN A 10 -6.65 -7.93 -3.48
CA GLN A 10 -7.07 -9.27 -3.07
C GLN A 10 -5.89 -10.02 -2.45
N GLY A 11 -6.09 -10.56 -1.24
CA GLY A 11 -5.04 -11.25 -0.51
C GLY A 11 -4.20 -10.33 0.39
N PHE A 12 -4.70 -9.14 0.73
CA PHE A 12 -4.01 -8.27 1.69
C PHE A 12 -4.03 -8.88 3.10
N GLU A 13 -3.06 -8.47 3.94
CA GLU A 13 -3.04 -8.90 5.34
C GLU A 13 -3.99 -8.01 6.16
N GLU A 14 -5.02 -8.61 6.72
CA GLU A 14 -6.10 -7.88 7.40
C GLU A 14 -5.59 -7.03 8.57
N ILE A 15 -4.75 -7.62 9.43
CA ILE A 15 -4.24 -6.90 10.60
C ILE A 15 -3.44 -5.66 10.17
N GLU A 16 -2.57 -5.82 9.18
CA GLU A 16 -1.67 -4.74 8.75
C GLU A 16 -2.43 -3.60 8.09
N ALA A 17 -3.49 -3.91 7.35
CA ALA A 17 -4.28 -2.88 6.69
C ALA A 17 -5.26 -2.22 7.66
N LEU A 18 -6.07 -3.04 8.35
CA LEU A 18 -7.19 -2.53 9.13
C LEU A 18 -6.75 -1.87 10.43
N THR A 19 -5.65 -2.31 11.02
CA THR A 19 -5.09 -1.66 12.20
C THR A 19 -4.68 -0.23 11.88
N VAL A 20 -4.03 -0.01 10.75
CA VAL A 20 -3.63 1.34 10.32
C VAL A 20 -4.87 2.21 10.12
N VAL A 21 -5.87 1.70 9.41
CA VAL A 21 -7.11 2.45 9.16
C VAL A 21 -7.79 2.82 10.49
N ASP A 22 -7.93 1.85 11.39
CA ASP A 22 -8.60 2.05 12.67
C ASP A 22 -7.86 3.09 13.53
N VAL A 23 -6.54 2.93 13.67
CA VAL A 23 -5.74 3.82 14.50
C VAL A 23 -5.75 5.25 13.96
N LEU A 24 -5.59 5.41 12.65
CA LEU A 24 -5.62 6.76 12.04
C LEU A 24 -6.98 7.42 12.22
N ARG A 25 -8.07 6.67 12.06
CA ARG A 25 -9.42 7.22 12.26
C ARG A 25 -9.68 7.58 13.71
N ARG A 26 -9.16 6.81 14.67
CA ARG A 26 -9.23 7.15 16.10
C ARG A 26 -8.48 8.45 16.40
N ALA A 27 -7.44 8.75 15.63
CA ALA A 27 -6.68 9.99 15.77
C ALA A 27 -7.29 11.16 14.98
N ASN A 28 -8.49 10.97 14.41
CA ASN A 28 -9.19 11.96 13.58
C ASN A 28 -8.40 12.34 12.32
N ILE A 29 -7.62 11.41 11.79
CA ILE A 29 -6.92 11.58 10.52
C ILE A 29 -7.77 10.92 9.43
N THR A 30 -8.02 11.66 8.35
CA THR A 30 -8.78 11.12 7.22
C THR A 30 -8.02 9.98 6.58
N CYS A 31 -8.60 8.79 6.59
CA CYS A 31 -7.99 7.59 6.06
C CYS A 31 -9.00 6.80 5.24
N ASP A 32 -8.72 6.62 3.97
CA ASP A 32 -9.58 5.86 3.06
C ASP A 32 -8.95 4.51 2.73
N MET A 33 -9.79 3.49 2.71
CA MET A 33 -9.42 2.20 2.12
C MET A 33 -9.66 2.30 0.61
N VAL A 34 -8.60 2.24 -0.17
CA VAL A 34 -8.66 2.35 -1.62
C VAL A 34 -8.39 0.97 -2.22
N GLY A 35 -9.41 0.33 -2.75
CA GLY A 35 -9.30 -1.01 -3.30
C GLY A 35 -9.22 -1.01 -4.81
N PHE A 36 -8.69 -2.08 -5.39
CA PHE A 36 -8.75 -2.27 -6.83
C PHE A 36 -10.14 -2.70 -7.28
N GLU A 37 -10.97 -3.14 -6.33
CA GLU A 37 -12.37 -3.49 -6.53
C GLU A 37 -13.17 -2.96 -5.34
N GLU A 38 -14.50 -2.91 -5.49
CA GLU A 38 -15.38 -2.44 -4.42
C GLU A 38 -15.31 -3.33 -3.18
N GLN A 39 -15.30 -4.66 -3.38
CA GLN A 39 -15.12 -5.61 -2.29
C GLN A 39 -13.76 -6.27 -2.41
N VAL A 40 -13.01 -6.27 -1.32
CA VAL A 40 -11.66 -6.82 -1.29
C VAL A 40 -11.58 -7.86 -0.18
N THR A 41 -11.07 -9.03 -0.50
CA THR A 41 -10.92 -10.12 0.46
C THR A 41 -9.46 -10.26 0.85
N GLY A 42 -9.20 -10.24 2.16
CA GLY A 42 -7.87 -10.43 2.68
C GLY A 42 -7.39 -11.87 2.62
N SER A 43 -6.13 -12.09 2.96
CA SER A 43 -5.51 -13.41 2.93
C SER A 43 -6.13 -14.41 3.91
N HIS A 44 -6.88 -13.91 4.89
CA HIS A 44 -7.58 -14.74 5.88
C HIS A 44 -9.09 -14.74 5.65
N ALA A 45 -9.53 -14.49 4.42
CA ALA A 45 -10.92 -14.58 3.98
C ALA A 45 -11.85 -13.52 4.60
N ILE A 46 -11.32 -12.44 5.14
CA ILE A 46 -12.14 -11.35 5.66
C ILE A 46 -12.42 -10.38 4.51
N GLN A 47 -13.71 -10.19 4.22
CA GLN A 47 -14.13 -9.27 3.17
C GLN A 47 -14.35 -7.89 3.73
N VAL A 48 -13.84 -6.88 3.05
CA VAL A 48 -14.09 -5.48 3.40
C VAL A 48 -14.58 -4.74 2.17
N ARG A 49 -15.35 -3.69 2.42
CA ARG A 49 -15.78 -2.79 1.37
C ARG A 49 -14.83 -1.61 1.32
N ALA A 50 -14.24 -1.37 0.16
CA ALA A 50 -13.37 -0.21 -0.03
C ALA A 50 -14.18 1.08 0.05
N ASP A 51 -13.58 2.12 0.60
CA ASP A 51 -14.19 3.45 0.63
C ASP A 51 -14.18 4.07 -0.78
N ARG A 52 -13.21 3.68 -1.58
CA ARG A 52 -13.03 4.18 -2.94
C ARG A 52 -12.37 3.09 -3.78
N VAL A 53 -12.76 3.02 -5.04
CA VAL A 53 -12.10 2.14 -6.01
C VAL A 53 -10.99 2.92 -6.71
N PHE A 54 -9.81 2.32 -6.81
CA PHE A 54 -8.66 2.95 -7.43
C PHE A 54 -8.93 3.19 -8.92
N ASP A 55 -8.79 4.45 -9.34
CA ASP A 55 -9.03 4.88 -10.72
C ASP A 55 -7.74 5.36 -11.42
N GLY A 56 -6.58 5.11 -10.80
CA GLY A 56 -5.30 5.56 -11.34
C GLY A 56 -4.83 6.90 -10.79
N ASP A 57 -5.61 7.53 -9.90
CA ASP A 57 -5.30 8.86 -9.38
C ASP A 57 -5.39 8.88 -7.85
N LEU A 58 -4.27 9.15 -7.20
CA LEU A 58 -4.17 9.31 -5.75
C LEU A 58 -3.72 10.73 -5.37
N SER A 59 -3.84 11.69 -6.29
CA SER A 59 -3.32 13.05 -6.08
C SER A 59 -3.96 13.77 -4.91
N ASP A 60 -5.17 13.38 -4.50
CA ASP A 60 -5.86 13.97 -3.35
C ASP A 60 -5.26 13.55 -2.01
N TYR A 61 -4.39 12.56 -1.99
CA TYR A 61 -3.83 12.03 -0.75
C TYR A 61 -2.44 12.59 -0.50
N ASP A 62 -2.06 12.63 0.77
CA ASP A 62 -0.76 13.09 1.22
C ASP A 62 0.18 11.92 1.53
N MET A 63 -0.39 10.73 1.76
CA MET A 63 0.37 9.54 2.08
C MET A 63 -0.34 8.31 1.53
N VAL A 64 0.44 7.35 1.06
CA VAL A 64 -0.05 6.03 0.65
C VAL A 64 0.60 4.97 1.53
N VAL A 65 -0.22 4.07 2.06
CA VAL A 65 0.24 2.94 2.88
C VAL A 65 -0.03 1.65 2.12
N LEU A 66 0.99 0.83 2.02
CA LEU A 66 0.92 -0.48 1.35
C LEU A 66 0.99 -1.58 2.41
N PRO A 67 -0.14 -2.23 2.74
CA PRO A 67 -0.12 -3.35 3.67
C PRO A 67 0.50 -4.59 3.02
N GLY A 68 0.96 -5.52 3.84
CA GLY A 68 1.54 -6.76 3.36
C GLY A 68 0.49 -7.81 3.01
N GLY A 69 0.89 -9.05 3.12
CA GLY A 69 0.09 -10.20 2.73
C GLY A 69 0.37 -10.61 1.29
N MET A 70 0.18 -11.90 1.02
CA MET A 70 0.32 -12.45 -0.32
C MET A 70 -0.99 -13.17 -0.68
N PRO A 71 -1.45 -13.06 -1.91
CA PRO A 71 -0.83 -12.40 -3.06
C PRO A 71 -1.06 -10.87 -3.14
N GLY A 72 -1.63 -10.24 -2.08
CA GLY A 72 -1.93 -8.81 -2.10
C GLY A 72 -0.74 -7.96 -2.51
N SER A 73 0.44 -8.18 -1.89
CA SER A 73 1.64 -7.41 -2.20
C SER A 73 2.10 -7.60 -3.65
N ALA A 74 1.94 -8.80 -4.20
CA ALA A 74 2.26 -9.05 -5.61
C ALA A 74 1.31 -8.30 -6.53
N HIS A 75 0.03 -8.21 -6.17
CA HIS A 75 -0.94 -7.42 -6.96
C HIS A 75 -0.61 -5.93 -6.93
N LEU A 76 -0.15 -5.42 -5.78
CA LEU A 76 0.29 -4.03 -5.69
C LEU A 76 1.51 -3.80 -6.59
N ARG A 77 2.48 -4.69 -6.52
CA ARG A 77 3.69 -4.60 -7.35
C ARG A 77 3.37 -4.60 -8.84
N ASP A 78 2.39 -5.41 -9.23
CA ASP A 78 2.10 -5.65 -10.65
C ASP A 78 1.09 -4.65 -11.23
N ASN A 79 0.54 -3.76 -10.43
CA ASN A 79 -0.39 -2.74 -10.92
C ASN A 79 0.38 -1.52 -11.41
N GLN A 80 0.49 -1.39 -12.73
CA GLN A 80 1.31 -0.35 -13.34
C GLN A 80 0.84 1.06 -12.98
N ALA A 81 -0.47 1.28 -12.92
CA ALA A 81 -1.01 2.60 -12.58
C ALA A 81 -0.65 2.99 -11.15
N LEU A 82 -0.68 2.02 -10.20
CA LEU A 82 -0.25 2.27 -8.84
C LEU A 82 1.25 2.59 -8.79
N ILE A 83 2.08 1.83 -9.50
CA ILE A 83 3.52 2.07 -9.53
C ILE A 83 3.81 3.50 -10.00
N GLN A 84 3.10 3.98 -11.03
CA GLN A 84 3.26 5.35 -11.50
C GLN A 84 2.88 6.38 -10.45
N GLU A 85 1.80 6.12 -9.68
CA GLU A 85 1.39 7.01 -8.60
C GLU A 85 2.40 7.04 -7.46
N LEU A 86 3.00 5.88 -7.13
CA LEU A 86 4.05 5.83 -6.11
C LEU A 86 5.26 6.69 -6.54
N GLN A 87 5.63 6.61 -7.80
CA GLN A 87 6.73 7.44 -8.34
C GLN A 87 6.38 8.93 -8.27
N SER A 88 5.13 9.29 -8.58
CA SER A 88 4.67 10.68 -8.47
C SER A 88 4.71 11.18 -7.04
N PHE A 89 4.32 10.35 -6.07
CA PHE A 89 4.38 10.71 -4.65
C PHE A 89 5.81 11.02 -4.22
N GLU A 90 6.76 10.20 -4.63
CA GLU A 90 8.17 10.43 -4.32
C GLU A 90 8.66 11.77 -4.92
N GLN A 91 8.31 12.03 -6.17
CA GLN A 91 8.73 13.27 -6.85
C GLN A 91 8.13 14.51 -6.19
N GLU A 92 6.91 14.40 -5.66
CA GLU A 92 6.22 15.52 -5.00
C GLU A 92 6.58 15.66 -3.52
N GLY A 93 7.44 14.79 -3.00
CA GLY A 93 7.84 14.83 -1.60
C GLY A 93 6.76 14.34 -0.64
N LYS A 94 5.75 13.64 -1.14
CA LYS A 94 4.71 13.04 -0.31
C LYS A 94 5.21 11.74 0.33
N LYS A 95 4.46 11.21 1.29
CA LYS A 95 4.90 10.09 2.10
C LYS A 95 4.40 8.75 1.57
N LEU A 96 5.25 7.75 1.68
CA LEU A 96 4.94 6.37 1.33
C LEU A 96 5.34 5.46 2.48
N ALA A 97 4.51 4.46 2.76
CA ALA A 97 4.82 3.44 3.76
C ALA A 97 4.47 2.07 3.21
N ALA A 98 5.29 1.09 3.55
CA ALA A 98 5.05 -0.31 3.19
C ALA A 98 5.53 -1.20 4.32
N ILE A 99 4.83 -2.31 4.54
CA ILE A 99 5.15 -3.23 5.63
C ILE A 99 5.15 -4.67 5.12
N CYS A 100 5.93 -5.51 5.78
CA CYS A 100 5.97 -6.96 5.60
C CYS A 100 6.42 -7.33 4.17
N ALA A 101 5.56 -7.85 3.32
CA ALA A 101 5.90 -8.20 1.94
C ALA A 101 5.76 -7.00 0.98
N ALA A 102 5.09 -5.94 1.39
CA ALA A 102 4.76 -4.83 0.49
C ALA A 102 5.94 -4.01 -0.03
N PRO A 103 7.14 -3.99 0.62
CA PRO A 103 8.28 -3.29 0.03
C PRO A 103 8.63 -3.74 -1.39
N ILE A 104 8.19 -4.92 -1.84
CA ILE A 104 8.42 -5.33 -3.23
C ILE A 104 7.76 -4.37 -4.23
N ALA A 105 6.65 -3.73 -3.85
CA ALA A 105 6.01 -2.74 -4.71
C ALA A 105 6.84 -1.46 -4.81
N LEU A 106 7.42 -1.01 -3.69
CA LEU A 106 8.33 0.14 -3.71
C LEU A 106 9.57 -0.17 -4.53
N ASN A 107 10.08 -1.40 -4.45
CA ASN A 107 11.20 -1.82 -5.26
C ASN A 107 10.85 -1.78 -6.74
N GLN A 108 9.66 -2.24 -7.11
CA GLN A 108 9.20 -2.21 -8.50
C GLN A 108 9.13 -0.77 -9.03
N ALA A 109 8.78 0.17 -8.17
CA ALA A 109 8.74 1.58 -8.53
C ALA A 109 10.13 2.24 -8.57
N GLY A 110 11.19 1.50 -8.21
CA GLY A 110 12.55 2.02 -8.16
C GLY A 110 12.84 2.90 -6.96
N LEU A 111 12.03 2.81 -5.90
CA LEU A 111 12.09 3.75 -4.78
C LEU A 111 12.93 3.25 -3.60
N LEU A 112 13.43 2.02 -3.62
CA LEU A 112 14.26 1.47 -2.55
C LEU A 112 15.76 1.55 -2.83
N LYS A 113 16.15 2.02 -3.99
CA LYS A 113 17.56 2.11 -4.36
C LYS A 113 18.30 3.03 -3.38
N ASN A 114 19.38 2.51 -2.79
CA ASN A 114 20.23 3.21 -1.82
C ASN A 114 19.47 3.64 -0.54
N LYS A 115 18.38 2.93 -0.20
CA LYS A 115 17.62 3.18 1.01
C LYS A 115 17.76 2.02 1.98
N GLN A 116 17.66 2.33 3.27
CA GLN A 116 17.55 1.32 4.31
C GLN A 116 16.09 0.91 4.41
N TYR A 117 15.84 -0.40 4.49
CA TYR A 117 14.49 -0.92 4.61
C TYR A 117 14.48 -2.21 5.41
N THR A 118 13.29 -2.62 5.82
CA THR A 118 13.05 -3.95 6.38
C THR A 118 11.81 -4.54 5.70
N CYS A 119 11.67 -5.85 5.79
CA CYS A 119 10.54 -6.55 5.20
C CYS A 119 10.34 -7.90 5.89
N TYR A 120 9.31 -8.64 5.46
CA TYR A 120 9.11 -10.00 5.95
C TYR A 120 10.29 -10.88 5.56
N ASP A 121 10.69 -11.78 6.44
CA ASP A 121 11.85 -12.66 6.23
C ASP A 121 11.72 -13.46 4.92
N GLY A 122 12.75 -13.41 4.08
CA GLY A 122 12.76 -14.05 2.77
C GLY A 122 12.33 -13.14 1.62
N VAL A 123 11.57 -12.09 1.90
CA VAL A 123 11.09 -11.17 0.86
C VAL A 123 12.23 -10.34 0.28
N GLN A 124 13.28 -10.10 1.06
CA GLN A 124 14.44 -9.34 0.60
C GLN A 124 15.07 -9.92 -0.66
N GLU A 125 14.86 -11.20 -0.93
CA GLU A 125 15.38 -11.85 -2.15
C GLU A 125 14.72 -11.31 -3.42
N GLN A 126 13.53 -10.71 -3.29
CA GLN A 126 12.81 -10.09 -4.39
C GLN A 126 13.12 -8.61 -4.53
N ILE A 127 13.96 -8.06 -3.65
CA ILE A 127 14.32 -6.64 -3.64
C ILE A 127 15.77 -6.53 -4.07
N LEU A 128 15.99 -6.00 -5.27
CA LEU A 128 17.31 -5.97 -5.89
C LEU A 128 18.08 -4.68 -5.64
N ASP A 129 17.38 -3.59 -5.29
CA ASP A 129 17.96 -2.24 -5.23
C ASP A 129 18.07 -1.68 -3.81
N GLY A 130 17.53 -2.37 -2.86
CA GLY A 130 17.48 -1.91 -1.45
C GLY A 130 18.78 -1.81 -0.72
#